data_e7d8bc57219912ba94a0d356f8559d80
#
_entry.id   e7d8bc57219912ba94a0d356f8559d80
#
_cell.length_a   1.000
_cell.length_b   1.000
_cell.length_c   1.000
_cell.angle_alpha   90.00
_cell.angle_beta   90.00
_cell.angle_gamma   90.00
#
_symmetry.space_group_name_H-M   'P 1'
#
loop_
_entity.id
_entity.type
_entity.pdbx_description
1 polymer ?
#
loop_
_entity_poly.entity_id
_entity_poly.type
_entity_poly.pdbx_seq_one_letter_code
_entity_poly.pdbx_strand_id
1 'polypeptide(L)'
;MKKLILAFILLNLILITSTFIGAFLNARQDLIIEQPIGDVGVEIIPYFIKSDGSKETDNIFYEFNGLIKEGVIGVNITNPSDAKYFTKFGVDIVVHSNVKSFIRVAVYEQISLTYVTGGVISEIATTQESYSPFNYNLYEPASGSTPEKHGFYDNRLFDGYFYYTNLVVGNGDATQPLTIPLIDIYNENQTYQPYDGEYRLQLGFIVEVVQFYGGPENNWGLPKTPWNDSIWPREVSXNE
;
A
#
# COMPACT_ATOMS: atom_id res chain seq x y z
N MET A 1 -3.53 -29.82 -36.07
CA MET A 1 -2.25 -29.25 -35.66
C MET A 1 -2.34 -27.76 -35.31
N LYS A 2 -2.82 -26.86 -36.18
CA LYS A 2 -2.88 -25.40 -35.92
C LYS A 2 -3.65 -25.02 -34.63
N LYS A 3 -4.79 -25.68 -34.37
CA LYS A 3 -5.60 -25.44 -33.15
C LYS A 3 -4.87 -25.86 -31.88
N LEU A 4 -4.09 -26.92 -31.93
CA LEU A 4 -3.31 -27.42 -30.79
C LEU A 4 -2.13 -26.50 -30.46
N ILE A 5 -1.48 -26.00 -31.51
CA ILE A 5 -0.37 -24.99 -31.36
C ILE A 5 -0.91 -23.70 -30.76
N LEU A 6 -2.08 -23.22 -31.21
CA LEU A 6 -2.70 -22.00 -30.69
C LEU A 6 -3.06 -22.16 -29.21
N ALA A 7 -3.63 -23.31 -28.82
CA ALA A 7 -3.96 -23.61 -27.43
C ALA A 7 -2.71 -23.66 -26.56
N PHE A 8 -1.62 -24.22 -27.06
CA PHE A 8 -0.34 -24.28 -26.35
C PHE A 8 0.26 -22.90 -26.17
N ILE A 9 0.20 -22.05 -27.18
CA ILE A 9 0.66 -20.66 -27.10
C ILE A 9 -0.15 -19.86 -26.07
N LEU A 10 -1.48 -20.02 -26.10
CA LEU A 10 -2.38 -19.34 -25.16
C LEU A 10 -2.10 -19.79 -23.71
N LEU A 11 -1.91 -21.09 -23.50
CA LEU A 11 -1.61 -21.63 -22.17
C LEU A 11 -0.28 -21.09 -21.63
N ASN A 12 0.75 -21.02 -22.48
CA ASN A 12 2.04 -20.46 -22.07
C ASN A 12 1.95 -18.95 -21.79
N LEU A 13 1.15 -18.22 -22.54
CA LEU A 13 0.94 -16.80 -22.31
C LEU A 13 0.29 -16.54 -20.94
N ILE A 14 -0.72 -17.35 -20.60
CA ILE A 14 -1.39 -17.28 -19.29
C ILE A 14 -0.42 -17.63 -18.16
N LEU A 15 0.40 -18.66 -18.33
CA LEU A 15 1.41 -19.05 -17.34
C LEU A 15 2.47 -17.97 -17.14
N ILE A 16 2.92 -17.34 -18.21
CA ILE A 16 3.92 -16.25 -18.13
C ILE A 16 3.33 -15.03 -17.41
N THR A 17 2.10 -14.65 -17.73
CA THR A 17 1.47 -13.49 -17.06
C THR A 17 1.23 -13.76 -15.56
N SER A 18 0.80 -14.96 -15.19
CA SER A 18 0.57 -15.29 -13.78
C SER A 18 1.88 -15.34 -12.97
N THR A 19 2.96 -15.86 -13.58
CA THR A 19 4.27 -15.87 -12.91
C THR A 19 4.86 -14.45 -12.80
N PHE A 20 4.62 -13.59 -13.78
CA PHE A 20 5.10 -12.20 -13.73
C PHE A 20 4.43 -11.41 -12.60
N ILE A 21 3.13 -11.57 -12.41
CA ILE A 21 2.39 -10.90 -11.33
C ILE A 21 2.86 -11.42 -9.96
N GLY A 22 2.99 -12.75 -9.82
CA GLY A 22 3.49 -13.37 -8.59
C GLY A 22 4.93 -12.96 -8.27
N ALA A 23 5.79 -12.94 -9.28
CA ALA A 23 7.18 -12.54 -9.12
C ALA A 23 7.30 -11.05 -8.79
N PHE A 24 6.44 -10.21 -9.36
CA PHE A 24 6.44 -8.77 -9.09
C PHE A 24 6.02 -8.49 -7.65
N LEU A 25 5.02 -9.21 -7.14
CA LEU A 25 4.59 -9.08 -5.74
C LEU A 25 5.63 -9.66 -4.76
N ASN A 26 6.35 -10.73 -5.16
CA ASN A 26 7.37 -11.35 -4.30
C ASN A 26 8.73 -10.62 -4.33
N ALA A 27 9.07 -9.94 -5.42
CA ALA A 27 10.42 -9.42 -5.63
C ALA A 27 10.71 -8.10 -4.92
N ARG A 28 9.77 -7.52 -4.17
CA ARG A 28 9.93 -6.14 -3.71
C ARG A 28 9.70 -5.88 -2.22
N GLN A 29 9.76 -6.93 -1.41
CA GLN A 29 9.73 -6.72 0.04
C GLN A 29 11.02 -6.09 0.60
N ASP A 30 12.09 -6.06 -0.18
CA ASP A 30 13.41 -5.63 0.29
C ASP A 30 13.97 -4.42 -0.47
N LEU A 31 13.12 -3.54 -0.99
CA LEU A 31 13.66 -2.34 -1.65
C LEU A 31 13.92 -1.23 -0.63
N ILE A 32 14.92 -1.45 0.19
CA ILE A 32 15.57 -0.36 0.91
C ILE A 32 16.48 0.32 -0.12
N ILE A 33 16.06 1.46 -0.62
CA ILE A 33 16.93 2.27 -1.47
C ILE A 33 17.88 3.02 -0.56
N GLU A 34 19.06 2.46 -0.36
CA GLU A 34 20.14 3.16 0.34
C GLU A 34 20.65 4.30 -0.53
N GLN A 35 20.34 5.51 -0.14
CA GLN A 35 20.94 6.69 -0.74
C GLN A 35 22.21 7.05 0.05
N PRO A 36 23.33 7.39 -0.64
CA PRO A 36 24.61 7.55 0.03
C PRO A 36 24.76 8.81 0.89
N ILE A 37 23.74 9.63 1.02
CA ILE A 37 23.80 10.86 1.82
C ILE A 37 22.71 10.81 2.88
N GLY A 38 23.07 10.25 4.03
CA GLY A 38 22.13 10.06 5.14
C GLY A 38 21.54 8.67 5.17
N ASP A 39 21.14 8.26 6.34
CA ASP A 39 20.58 6.93 6.59
C ASP A 39 19.05 7.06 6.67
N VAL A 40 18.35 6.44 5.74
CA VAL A 40 16.89 6.39 5.73
C VAL A 40 16.45 4.96 5.57
N GLY A 41 15.85 4.41 6.63
CA GLY A 41 15.15 3.13 6.58
C GLY A 41 13.66 3.38 6.64
N VAL A 42 12.90 2.62 5.89
CA VAL A 42 11.44 2.71 5.92
C VAL A 42 10.86 1.30 5.88
N GLU A 43 9.85 1.07 6.72
CA GLU A 43 9.14 -0.21 6.77
C GLU A 43 7.65 0.03 6.61
N ILE A 44 6.95 -0.90 5.99
CA ILE A 44 5.50 -0.96 5.99
C ILE A 44 5.09 -2.08 6.94
N ILE A 45 4.22 -1.75 7.89
CA ILE A 45 3.73 -2.69 8.90
C ILE A 45 2.21 -2.80 8.76
N PRO A 46 1.73 -3.77 7.95
CA PRO A 46 0.31 -4.09 7.93
C PRO A 46 -0.06 -4.89 9.17
N TYR A 47 -1.26 -4.69 9.66
CA TYR A 47 -1.73 -5.39 10.86
C TYR A 47 -3.25 -5.51 10.88
N PHE A 48 -3.75 -6.42 11.71
CA PHE A 48 -5.16 -6.47 12.09
C PHE A 48 -5.26 -6.23 13.60
N ILE A 49 -6.31 -5.52 14.02
CA ILE A 49 -6.59 -5.33 15.45
C ILE A 49 -7.35 -6.55 15.97
N LYS A 50 -6.81 -7.17 17.01
CA LYS A 50 -7.45 -8.27 17.73
C LYS A 50 -8.54 -7.76 18.70
N SER A 51 -9.33 -8.67 19.23
CA SER A 51 -10.39 -8.33 20.19
C SER A 51 -9.87 -7.71 21.49
N ASP A 52 -8.61 -7.96 21.84
CA ASP A 52 -7.97 -7.36 23.02
C ASP A 52 -7.31 -5.99 22.71
N GLY A 53 -7.43 -5.51 21.47
CA GLY A 53 -6.85 -4.24 21.04
C GLY A 53 -5.40 -4.32 20.58
N SER A 54 -4.75 -5.47 20.67
CA SER A 54 -3.36 -5.63 20.21
C SER A 54 -3.30 -5.78 18.69
N LYS A 55 -2.12 -5.48 18.12
CA LYS A 55 -1.88 -5.64 16.68
C LYS A 55 -1.40 -7.05 16.37
N GLU A 56 -2.00 -7.67 15.35
CA GLU A 56 -1.56 -8.93 14.76
C GLU A 56 -0.79 -8.62 13.48
N THR A 57 0.50 -8.91 13.47
CA THR A 57 1.38 -8.65 12.32
C THR A 57 1.89 -9.93 11.65
N ASP A 58 1.77 -11.08 12.30
CA ASP A 58 2.39 -12.31 11.82
C ASP A 58 1.46 -13.14 10.96
N ASN A 59 0.19 -13.23 11.32
CA ASN A 59 -0.78 -14.06 10.59
C ASN A 59 -1.64 -13.19 9.67
N ILE A 60 -1.01 -12.48 8.76
CA ILE A 60 -1.67 -11.50 7.87
C ILE A 60 -1.67 -11.93 6.41
N PHE A 61 -0.86 -12.92 6.05
CA PHE A 61 -0.70 -13.30 4.65
C PHE A 61 -1.95 -14.00 4.09
N TYR A 62 -2.11 -13.85 2.80
CA TYR A 62 -3.18 -14.48 2.04
C TYR A 62 -2.99 -15.99 2.01
N GLU A 63 -4.06 -16.70 2.30
CA GLU A 63 -4.07 -18.17 2.28
C GLU A 63 -5.21 -18.68 1.40
N PHE A 64 -4.91 -19.63 0.55
CA PHE A 64 -5.91 -20.32 -0.26
C PHE A 64 -5.57 -21.81 -0.36
N ASN A 65 -6.53 -22.65 0.03
CA ASN A 65 -6.37 -24.11 0.03
C ASN A 65 -5.12 -24.59 0.78
N GLY A 66 -4.83 -23.97 1.91
CA GLY A 66 -3.68 -24.33 2.75
C GLY A 66 -2.34 -23.82 2.23
N LEU A 67 -2.33 -23.04 1.15
CA LEU A 67 -1.11 -22.45 0.61
C LEU A 67 -1.08 -20.96 0.98
N ILE A 68 -0.02 -20.57 1.69
CA ILE A 68 0.20 -19.18 2.10
C ILE A 68 1.02 -18.48 1.02
N LYS A 69 0.55 -17.31 0.60
CA LYS A 69 1.31 -16.43 -0.30
C LYS A 69 2.07 -15.40 0.54
N GLU A 70 3.31 -15.69 0.83
CA GLU A 70 4.16 -14.76 1.58
C GLU A 70 4.28 -13.42 0.84
N GLY A 71 4.25 -12.32 1.58
CA GLY A 71 4.32 -10.98 1.01
C GLY A 71 3.01 -10.45 0.46
N VAL A 72 1.98 -11.29 0.34
CA VAL A 72 0.64 -10.87 -0.10
C VAL A 72 -0.28 -10.90 1.10
N ILE A 73 -0.85 -9.75 1.45
CA ILE A 73 -1.75 -9.64 2.60
C ILE A 73 -3.16 -10.04 2.18
N GLY A 74 -3.80 -10.89 2.98
CA GLY A 74 -5.17 -11.33 2.73
C GLY A 74 -6.15 -10.57 3.60
N VAL A 75 -7.14 -9.92 2.98
CA VAL A 75 -8.16 -9.17 3.71
C VAL A 75 -9.54 -9.68 3.34
N ASN A 76 -10.33 -10.01 4.34
CA ASN A 76 -11.72 -10.42 4.16
C ASN A 76 -12.59 -9.17 4.02
N ILE A 77 -13.40 -9.09 2.98
CA ILE A 77 -14.26 -7.92 2.73
C ILE A 77 -15.75 -8.26 2.81
N THR A 78 -16.10 -9.50 3.19
CA THR A 78 -17.49 -9.98 3.19
C THR A 78 -18.00 -10.41 4.56
N ASN A 79 -17.13 -10.91 5.43
CA ASN A 79 -17.53 -11.49 6.71
C ASN A 79 -17.06 -10.63 7.90
N PRO A 80 -17.94 -9.84 8.52
CA PRO A 80 -17.55 -8.99 9.66
C PRO A 80 -17.01 -9.75 10.88
N SER A 81 -17.34 -11.04 11.01
CA SER A 81 -16.86 -11.85 12.13
C SER A 81 -15.43 -12.36 11.93
N ASP A 82 -14.89 -12.25 10.72
CA ASP A 82 -13.53 -12.69 10.42
C ASP A 82 -12.51 -11.83 11.16
N ALA A 83 -11.44 -12.48 11.67
CA ALA A 83 -10.33 -11.77 12.31
C ALA A 83 -9.61 -10.84 11.33
N LYS A 84 -9.60 -11.20 10.04
CA LYS A 84 -8.97 -10.42 8.96
C LYS A 84 -9.98 -9.54 8.20
N TYR A 85 -11.09 -9.15 8.84
CA TYR A 85 -12.08 -8.29 8.20
C TYR A 85 -11.52 -6.88 8.03
N PHE A 86 -11.83 -6.25 6.89
CA PHE A 86 -11.18 -4.99 6.46
C PHE A 86 -11.34 -3.83 7.46
N THR A 87 -12.39 -3.80 8.27
CA THR A 87 -12.55 -2.72 9.26
C THR A 87 -11.52 -2.78 10.38
N LYS A 88 -10.90 -3.96 10.57
CA LYS A 88 -9.85 -4.20 11.56
C LYS A 88 -8.44 -4.00 10.99
N PHE A 89 -8.34 -3.73 9.69
CA PHE A 89 -7.07 -3.66 8.97
C PHE A 89 -6.48 -2.26 9.05
N GLY A 90 -5.20 -2.19 9.40
CA GLY A 90 -4.43 -0.96 9.39
C GLY A 90 -3.05 -1.17 8.78
N VAL A 91 -2.43 -0.07 8.37
CA VAL A 91 -1.07 -0.08 7.83
C VAL A 91 -0.33 1.14 8.36
N ASP A 92 0.77 0.89 9.05
CA ASP A 92 1.68 1.93 9.49
C ASP A 92 2.92 1.96 8.61
N ILE A 93 3.42 3.15 8.33
CA ILE A 93 4.74 3.37 7.74
C ILE A 93 5.66 3.83 8.86
N VAL A 94 6.72 3.08 9.10
CA VAL A 94 7.68 3.36 10.15
C VAL A 94 8.97 3.85 9.49
N VAL A 95 9.40 5.07 9.83
CA VAL A 95 10.53 5.74 9.20
C VAL A 95 11.65 5.91 10.23
N HIS A 96 12.79 5.32 9.91
CA HIS A 96 14.05 5.50 10.62
C HIS A 96 14.91 6.41 9.76
N SER A 97 15.03 7.68 10.11
CA SER A 97 15.74 8.63 9.26
C SER A 97 16.52 9.64 10.09
N ASN A 98 17.73 9.91 9.67
CA ASN A 98 18.52 11.04 10.20
C ASN A 98 18.54 12.24 9.24
N VAL A 99 17.79 12.16 8.14
CA VAL A 99 17.70 13.24 7.16
C VAL A 99 16.23 13.54 6.83
N LYS A 100 15.96 14.75 6.39
CA LYS A 100 14.65 15.16 5.89
C LYS A 100 14.33 14.40 4.61
N SER A 101 13.11 13.90 4.50
CA SER A 101 12.73 13.00 3.41
C SER A 101 11.28 13.20 2.99
N PHE A 102 10.96 12.78 1.77
CA PHE A 102 9.60 12.62 1.27
C PHE A 102 9.31 11.15 1.01
N ILE A 103 8.04 10.78 1.14
CA ILE A 103 7.57 9.38 1.02
C ILE A 103 6.44 9.32 0.01
N ARG A 104 6.47 8.25 -0.80
CA ARG A 104 5.30 7.84 -1.60
C ARG A 104 5.09 6.34 -1.46
N VAL A 105 3.85 5.90 -1.65
CA VAL A 105 3.46 4.50 -1.48
C VAL A 105 2.62 4.05 -2.65
N ALA A 106 2.97 2.93 -3.26
CA ALA A 106 2.09 2.24 -4.20
C ALA A 106 1.35 1.13 -3.46
N VAL A 107 0.05 1.01 -3.71
CA VAL A 107 -0.80 -0.03 -3.14
C VAL A 107 -1.35 -0.86 -4.30
N TYR A 108 -1.08 -2.16 -4.27
CA TYR A 108 -1.56 -3.11 -5.28
C TYR A 108 -2.72 -3.87 -4.69
N GLU A 109 -3.85 -3.86 -5.36
CA GLU A 109 -5.08 -4.51 -4.93
C GLU A 109 -5.54 -5.51 -5.98
N GLN A 110 -5.88 -6.72 -5.54
CA GLN A 110 -6.49 -7.74 -6.40
C GLN A 110 -7.67 -8.34 -5.67
N ILE A 111 -8.86 -8.14 -6.22
CA ILE A 111 -10.07 -8.80 -5.72
C ILE A 111 -10.22 -10.14 -6.44
N SER A 112 -10.53 -11.17 -5.68
CA SER A 112 -10.83 -12.50 -6.22
C SER A 112 -12.17 -12.98 -5.71
N LEU A 113 -12.86 -13.77 -6.54
CA LEU A 113 -14.09 -14.44 -6.20
C LEU A 113 -13.81 -15.91 -5.95
N THR A 114 -14.20 -16.40 -4.80
CA THR A 114 -14.11 -17.82 -4.44
C THR A 114 -15.44 -18.50 -4.78
N TYR A 115 -15.38 -19.66 -5.42
CA TYR A 115 -16.56 -20.43 -5.77
C TYR A 115 -16.30 -21.93 -5.64
N VAL A 116 -17.37 -22.72 -5.54
CA VAL A 116 -17.30 -24.16 -5.38
C VAL A 116 -17.97 -24.82 -6.59
N THR A 117 -17.25 -25.71 -7.28
CA THR A 117 -17.79 -26.49 -8.38
C THR A 117 -17.38 -27.95 -8.18
N GLY A 118 -18.38 -28.82 -8.08
CA GLY A 118 -18.15 -30.26 -7.89
C GLY A 118 -17.36 -30.60 -6.64
N GLY A 119 -17.52 -29.81 -5.58
CA GLY A 119 -16.79 -30.00 -4.32
C GLY A 119 -15.37 -29.44 -4.30
N VAL A 120 -14.94 -28.83 -5.39
CA VAL A 120 -13.61 -28.20 -5.47
C VAL A 120 -13.76 -26.71 -5.29
N ILE A 121 -13.00 -26.15 -4.35
CA ILE A 121 -12.94 -24.71 -4.12
C ILE A 121 -11.95 -24.11 -5.12
N SER A 122 -12.43 -23.13 -5.88
CA SER A 122 -11.65 -22.43 -6.90
C SER A 122 -11.70 -20.92 -6.67
N GLU A 123 -10.73 -20.22 -7.22
CA GLU A 123 -10.63 -18.78 -7.10
C GLU A 123 -10.30 -18.16 -8.45
N ILE A 124 -11.00 -17.09 -8.80
CA ILE A 124 -10.69 -16.32 -10.00
C ILE A 124 -10.49 -14.84 -9.62
N ALA A 125 -9.50 -14.23 -10.25
CA ALA A 125 -9.31 -12.78 -10.13
C ALA A 125 -10.46 -12.07 -10.84
N THR A 126 -10.99 -11.04 -10.25
CA THR A 126 -12.03 -10.22 -10.88
C THR A 126 -11.38 -9.12 -11.71
N THR A 127 -12.14 -8.60 -12.66
CA THR A 127 -11.73 -7.44 -13.45
C THR A 127 -12.20 -6.13 -12.83
N GLN A 128 -12.74 -6.17 -11.62
CA GLN A 128 -13.26 -4.98 -10.97
C GLN A 128 -12.14 -3.97 -10.75
N GLU A 129 -12.33 -2.78 -11.28
CA GLU A 129 -11.39 -1.68 -11.12
C GLU A 129 -11.50 -1.10 -9.71
N SER A 130 -10.37 -0.86 -9.13
CA SER A 130 -10.15 -0.15 -7.86
C SER A 130 -11.26 -0.28 -6.82
N TYR A 131 -11.17 -1.28 -5.99
CA TYR A 131 -11.92 -1.35 -4.75
C TYR A 131 -11.00 -0.94 -3.62
N SER A 132 -11.39 0.07 -2.87
CA SER A 132 -10.61 0.51 -1.72
C SER A 132 -11.56 0.74 -0.54
N PRO A 133 -11.85 -0.32 0.25
CA PRO A 133 -12.74 -0.18 1.39
C PRO A 133 -12.07 0.51 2.58
N PHE A 134 -10.79 0.84 2.46
CA PHE A 134 -9.95 1.20 3.59
C PHE A 134 -10.10 2.66 4.00
N ASN A 135 -9.87 2.90 5.27
CA ASN A 135 -9.88 4.22 5.89
C ASN A 135 -8.48 4.87 5.72
N TYR A 136 -8.18 5.29 4.49
CA TYR A 136 -6.90 5.94 4.22
C TYR A 136 -6.78 7.27 4.96
N ASN A 137 -5.62 7.54 5.51
CA ASN A 137 -5.28 8.81 6.13
C ASN A 137 -4.98 9.85 5.03
N LEU A 138 -6.04 10.39 4.44
CA LEU A 138 -5.92 11.25 3.28
C LEU A 138 -5.59 12.70 3.64
N TYR A 139 -4.87 13.32 2.73
CA TYR A 139 -4.62 14.76 2.74
C TYR A 139 -5.92 15.54 2.53
N GLU A 140 -6.09 16.59 3.30
CA GLU A 140 -7.22 17.50 3.13
C GLU A 140 -6.68 18.94 3.04
N PRO A 141 -6.90 19.64 1.91
CA PRO A 141 -6.42 21.00 1.77
C PRO A 141 -7.18 21.95 2.70
N ALA A 142 -6.53 23.04 3.07
CA ALA A 142 -7.15 24.09 3.88
C ALA A 142 -8.41 24.61 3.17
N SER A 143 -9.50 24.82 3.93
CA SER A 143 -10.75 25.33 3.38
C SER A 143 -11.46 26.22 4.39
N GLY A 144 -11.61 27.48 4.04
CA GLY A 144 -12.18 28.47 4.96
C GLY A 144 -11.39 28.59 6.25
N SER A 145 -12.05 28.30 7.38
CA SER A 145 -11.39 28.32 8.68
C SER A 145 -10.78 26.97 9.09
N THR A 146 -10.96 25.92 8.25
CA THR A 146 -10.39 24.60 8.53
C THR A 146 -8.94 24.56 8.07
N PRO A 147 -7.98 24.29 8.96
CA PRO A 147 -6.58 24.21 8.55
C PRO A 147 -6.31 22.96 7.72
N GLU A 148 -5.23 23.00 6.98
CA GLU A 148 -4.75 21.87 6.19
C GLU A 148 -4.47 20.66 7.12
N LYS A 149 -4.92 19.49 6.68
CA LYS A 149 -4.59 18.23 7.35
C LYS A 149 -3.60 17.46 6.48
N HIS A 150 -2.39 17.29 6.99
CA HIS A 150 -1.39 16.47 6.32
C HIS A 150 -1.79 15.01 6.34
N GLY A 151 -1.56 14.35 5.24
CA GLY A 151 -1.91 12.94 5.02
C GLY A 151 -1.39 12.51 3.66
N PHE A 152 -2.02 11.51 3.10
CA PHE A 152 -1.61 10.96 1.81
C PHE A 152 -2.49 11.54 0.70
N TYR A 153 -1.88 12.21 -0.25
CA TYR A 153 -2.54 12.64 -1.48
C TYR A 153 -2.64 11.45 -2.43
N ASP A 154 -3.87 11.12 -2.84
CA ASP A 154 -4.13 9.97 -3.71
C ASP A 154 -3.91 10.38 -5.17
N ASN A 155 -2.77 10.02 -5.72
CA ASN A 155 -2.42 10.25 -7.12
C ASN A 155 -2.44 8.96 -7.95
N ARG A 156 -3.04 7.88 -7.41
CA ARG A 156 -3.01 6.55 -8.06
C ARG A 156 -3.58 6.55 -9.47
N LEU A 157 -4.55 7.41 -9.73
CA LEU A 157 -5.14 7.51 -11.07
C LEU A 157 -4.13 7.97 -12.14
N PHE A 158 -3.11 8.73 -11.74
CA PHE A 158 -2.14 9.31 -12.66
C PHE A 158 -0.83 8.53 -12.72
N ASP A 159 -0.30 8.13 -11.57
CA ASP A 159 1.02 7.48 -11.53
C ASP A 159 1.07 6.25 -10.61
N GLY A 160 -0.03 5.89 -9.97
CA GLY A 160 -0.10 4.70 -9.13
C GLY A 160 0.28 4.91 -7.67
N TYR A 161 0.55 6.14 -7.24
CA TYR A 161 1.10 6.40 -5.90
C TYR A 161 0.21 7.26 -5.02
N PHE A 162 0.32 7.03 -3.73
CA PHE A 162 -0.03 7.97 -2.67
C PHE A 162 1.22 8.76 -2.28
N TYR A 163 1.09 10.05 -2.08
CA TYR A 163 2.19 10.94 -1.65
C TYR A 163 1.90 11.50 -0.27
N TYR A 164 2.81 11.29 0.69
CA TYR A 164 2.67 11.91 1.99
C TYR A 164 2.99 13.40 1.86
N THR A 165 2.03 14.25 2.23
CA THR A 165 2.10 15.69 1.93
C THR A 165 2.97 16.48 2.89
N ASN A 166 3.49 15.85 3.94
CA ASN A 166 4.38 16.54 4.88
C ASN A 166 5.80 16.00 4.74
N LEU A 167 6.73 16.86 5.13
CA LEU A 167 8.14 16.49 5.23
C LEU A 167 8.34 15.54 6.40
N VAL A 168 8.98 14.42 6.15
CA VAL A 168 9.36 13.50 7.20
C VAL A 168 10.73 13.93 7.72
N VAL A 169 10.77 14.28 8.98
CA VAL A 169 11.99 14.76 9.63
C VAL A 169 12.37 13.75 10.70
N GLY A 170 13.49 13.09 10.50
CA GLY A 170 14.07 12.25 11.54
C GLY A 170 14.54 13.10 12.72
N ASN A 171 14.44 12.54 13.90
CA ASN A 171 14.90 13.23 15.11
C ASN A 171 16.39 13.03 15.39
N GLY A 172 17.10 12.40 14.46
CA GLY A 172 18.52 12.06 14.63
C GLY A 172 18.76 10.83 15.50
N ASP A 173 17.71 10.24 16.00
CA ASP A 173 17.77 9.07 16.87
C ASP A 173 17.05 7.89 16.18
N ALA A 174 17.83 6.97 15.64
CA ALA A 174 17.30 5.79 14.96
C ALA A 174 16.52 4.86 15.90
N THR A 175 16.62 5.05 17.21
CA THR A 175 15.88 4.23 18.17
C THR A 175 14.45 4.74 18.39
N GLN A 176 14.10 5.91 17.86
CA GLN A 176 12.75 6.47 17.97
C GLN A 176 12.20 6.80 16.59
N PRO A 177 11.72 5.78 15.87
CA PRO A 177 11.21 6.00 14.52
C PRO A 177 9.91 6.80 14.52
N LEU A 178 9.68 7.49 13.43
CA LEU A 178 8.41 8.16 13.17
C LEU A 178 7.42 7.17 12.58
N THR A 179 6.24 7.07 13.16
CA THR A 179 5.15 6.23 12.62
C THR A 179 4.10 7.10 11.96
N ILE A 180 3.79 6.79 10.72
CA ILE A 180 2.80 7.50 9.90
C ILE A 180 1.73 6.48 9.49
N PRO A 181 0.48 6.63 9.94
CA PRO A 181 -0.56 5.71 9.48
C PRO A 181 -0.91 5.98 8.02
N LEU A 182 -0.86 4.96 7.19
CA LEU A 182 -1.37 4.99 5.81
C LEU A 182 -2.85 4.60 5.78
N ILE A 183 -3.18 3.53 6.49
CA ILE A 183 -4.55 3.05 6.64
C ILE A 183 -4.86 2.95 8.14
N ASP A 184 -5.88 3.67 8.57
CA ASP A 184 -6.38 3.57 9.93
C ASP A 184 -7.51 2.54 10.01
N ILE A 185 -7.60 1.85 11.14
CA ILE A 185 -8.75 0.96 11.38
C ILE A 185 -10.04 1.80 11.45
N TYR A 186 -11.16 1.18 11.10
CA TYR A 186 -12.46 1.82 11.25
C TYR A 186 -12.83 1.87 12.73
N ASN A 187 -13.32 3.01 13.16
CA ASN A 187 -13.93 3.13 14.49
C ASN A 187 -15.45 2.89 14.39
N GLU A 188 -16.11 2.74 15.54
CA GLU A 188 -17.52 2.40 15.60
C GLU A 188 -18.45 3.40 14.92
N ASN A 189 -18.01 4.62 14.75
CA ASN A 189 -18.83 5.70 14.17
C ASN A 189 -18.60 5.92 12.68
N GLN A 190 -17.63 5.22 12.09
CA GLN A 190 -17.33 5.36 10.66
C GLN A 190 -18.25 4.48 9.83
N THR A 191 -18.78 5.05 8.76
CA THR A 191 -19.60 4.29 7.80
C THR A 191 -18.69 3.64 6.76
N TYR A 192 -19.07 2.46 6.34
CA TYR A 192 -18.42 1.74 5.27
C TYR A 192 -19.48 0.99 4.47
N GLN A 193 -19.12 0.64 3.25
CA GLN A 193 -20.03 -0.14 2.40
C GLN A 193 -19.54 -1.60 2.36
N PRO A 194 -20.35 -2.53 2.88
CA PRO A 194 -19.94 -3.94 2.87
C PRO A 194 -20.05 -4.51 1.46
N TYR A 195 -19.26 -5.52 1.20
CA TYR A 195 -19.32 -6.31 -0.03
C TYR A 195 -20.24 -7.52 0.17
N ASP A 196 -21.04 -7.80 -0.84
CA ASP A 196 -21.82 -9.04 -0.88
C ASP A 196 -21.06 -10.11 -1.65
N GLY A 197 -21.21 -11.37 -1.24
CA GLY A 197 -20.64 -12.51 -1.94
C GLY A 197 -19.34 -13.02 -1.33
N GLU A 198 -18.69 -13.91 -2.05
CA GLU A 198 -17.51 -14.64 -1.58
C GLU A 198 -16.23 -14.00 -2.11
N TYR A 199 -16.10 -12.69 -1.88
CA TYR A 199 -14.94 -11.93 -2.36
C TYR A 199 -13.84 -11.88 -1.30
N ARG A 200 -12.61 -11.92 -1.77
CA ARG A 200 -11.39 -11.72 -0.98
C ARG A 200 -10.51 -10.66 -1.62
N LEU A 201 -9.75 -9.97 -0.81
CA LEU A 201 -8.86 -8.92 -1.28
C LEU A 201 -7.42 -9.32 -0.97
N GLN A 202 -6.57 -9.25 -1.97
CA GLN A 202 -5.13 -9.46 -1.87
C GLN A 202 -4.45 -8.10 -2.02
N LEU A 203 -3.50 -7.80 -1.11
CA LEU A 203 -2.83 -6.50 -1.08
C LEU A 203 -1.32 -6.67 -1.10
N GLY A 204 -0.67 -5.74 -1.79
CA GLY A 204 0.78 -5.55 -1.73
C GLY A 204 1.09 -4.07 -1.61
N PHE A 205 2.22 -3.75 -0.96
CA PHE A 205 2.63 -2.38 -0.73
C PHE A 205 4.08 -2.19 -1.16
N ILE A 206 4.38 -1.04 -1.77
CA ILE A 206 5.74 -0.60 -2.03
C ILE A 206 5.87 0.83 -1.49
N VAL A 207 6.82 1.04 -0.59
CA VAL A 207 7.14 2.38 -0.10
C VAL A 207 8.45 2.84 -0.71
N GLU A 208 8.47 4.09 -1.14
CA GLU A 208 9.68 4.75 -1.63
C GLU A 208 9.91 6.00 -0.82
N VAL A 209 11.17 6.22 -0.47
CA VAL A 209 11.60 7.39 0.27
C VAL A 209 12.73 8.07 -0.50
N VAL A 210 12.70 9.39 -0.55
CA VAL A 210 13.78 10.17 -1.16
C VAL A 210 14.16 11.31 -0.22
N GLN A 211 15.42 11.65 -0.25
CA GLN A 211 15.88 12.78 0.54
C GLN A 211 15.23 14.09 0.08
N PHE A 212 15.15 15.02 0.98
CA PHE A 212 14.50 16.33 0.80
C PHE A 212 15.09 17.10 -0.38
N TYR A 213 16.41 17.13 -0.51
CA TYR A 213 17.10 17.97 -1.48
C TYR A 213 17.16 17.30 -2.86
N GLY A 214 16.28 17.73 -3.75
CA GLY A 214 16.25 17.27 -5.13
C GLY A 214 15.80 15.82 -5.31
N GLY A 215 15.39 15.15 -4.22
CA GLY A 215 14.96 13.76 -4.27
C GLY A 215 13.78 13.55 -5.19
N PRO A 216 12.67 14.28 -4.99
CA PRO A 216 11.50 14.08 -5.86
C PRO A 216 11.78 14.41 -7.33
N GLU A 217 12.55 15.46 -7.58
CA GLU A 217 12.88 15.86 -8.96
C GLU A 217 13.79 14.84 -9.64
N ASN A 218 14.81 14.38 -8.95
CA ASN A 218 15.85 13.53 -9.53
C ASN A 218 15.48 12.05 -9.55
N ASN A 219 14.77 11.57 -8.53
CA ASN A 219 14.48 10.15 -8.40
C ASN A 219 13.06 9.78 -8.85
N TRP A 220 12.08 10.67 -8.64
CA TRP A 220 10.69 10.43 -9.06
C TRP A 220 10.33 11.14 -10.37
N GLY A 221 11.18 12.06 -10.85
CA GLY A 221 10.92 12.84 -12.05
C GLY A 221 9.82 13.87 -11.87
N LEU A 222 9.60 14.33 -10.65
CA LEU A 222 8.50 15.22 -10.29
C LEU A 222 9.05 16.61 -9.95
N PRO A 223 8.97 17.58 -10.87
CA PRO A 223 9.45 18.94 -10.56
C PRO A 223 8.54 19.70 -9.59
N LYS A 224 7.32 19.22 -9.38
CA LYS A 224 6.32 19.85 -8.52
C LYS A 224 5.57 18.82 -7.71
N THR A 225 5.01 19.27 -6.59
CA THR A 225 4.17 18.44 -5.72
C THR A 225 2.87 18.06 -6.43
N PRO A 226 2.46 16.80 -6.40
CA PRO A 226 1.21 16.38 -7.07
C PRO A 226 -0.08 16.98 -6.49
N TRP A 227 -0.06 17.40 -5.23
CA TRP A 227 -1.28 17.83 -4.54
C TRP A 227 -1.64 19.29 -4.71
N ASN A 228 -0.69 20.15 -5.08
CA ASN A 228 -1.00 21.58 -5.24
C ASN A 228 -0.15 22.27 -6.31
N ASP A 229 0.57 21.51 -7.12
CA ASP A 229 1.39 22.01 -8.25
C ASP A 229 2.46 23.04 -7.81
N SER A 230 2.89 22.97 -6.55
CA SER A 230 3.93 23.85 -6.00
C SER A 230 5.31 23.23 -6.20
N ILE A 231 6.33 24.07 -6.20
CA ILE A 231 7.72 23.61 -6.12
C ILE A 231 7.90 22.87 -4.79
N TRP A 232 8.62 21.76 -4.82
CA TRP A 232 8.92 21.01 -3.59
C TRP A 232 9.60 21.92 -2.56
N PRO A 233 9.20 21.84 -1.28
CA PRO A 233 9.82 22.68 -0.26
C PRO A 233 11.33 22.53 -0.27
N ARG A 234 12.03 23.64 -0.23
CA ARG A 234 13.49 23.70 -0.14
C ARG A 234 13.86 24.49 1.11
N GLU A 235 14.91 24.06 1.79
CA GLU A 235 15.42 24.85 2.90
C GLU A 235 15.84 26.22 2.37
N VAL A 236 15.30 27.27 2.98
CA VAL A 236 15.86 28.59 2.84
C VAL A 236 17.16 28.56 3.65
N SER A 237 18.31 28.55 2.96
CA SER A 237 19.58 28.69 3.65
C SER A 237 19.58 30.01 4.42
N UNK A 238 19.35 30.00 5.54
CA UNK A 238 19.41 30.79 6.08
C UNK A 238 20.44 31.36 6.07
N ASN A 239 21.05 31.88 5.21
CA ASN A 239 22.14 32.76 5.13
C ASN A 239 21.67 34.13 5.59
N GLU A 240 21.78 34.34 6.89
CA GLU A 240 22.15 35.67 7.46
C GLU A 240 22.12 35.58 8.96
#